data_968e9baa491ad5bf2f6d9ac6dabb052e
#
_entry.id   968e9baa491ad5bf2f6d9ac6dabb052e
#
_cell.length_a   1.000
_cell.length_b   1.000
_cell.length_c   1.000
_cell.angle_alpha   90.00
_cell.angle_beta   90.00
_cell.angle_gamma   90.00
#
_symmetry.space_group_name_H-M   'P 1'
#
loop_
_entity.id
_entity.type
_entity.pdbx_description
1 polymer ?
#
loop_
_entity_poly.entity_id
_entity_poly.type
_entity_poly.pdbx_seq_one_letter_code
_entity_poly.pdbx_strand_id
1 'polypeptide(L)'
;MKVPTLGTSVFSLSQFSASATNTGSSVLTDLVIAKNPAAGKDVFAMNRLAGTLHLTTSTSNGEGGTASQGAWNVMTGFRFTASANSYTGDFSSSAQIAWQFKRAPSFCDVVCYAGTGTSAAQAHNLGVTPEWVICKDRTGATFPDWGLWSAGDGIVNHDISGLSLNLTAGATYIDLGYSSRFTATTFRPDTVYDTGGNGKNQSGHTYVAYLFATCAGVSKVGYYVGTGTLTTINCGFVAGARFVIIKNVSSTGGWYVWDSTRGMVSGTDPSLQLNSAAAESNADSVYAVTTGFQLLASPAVAVNTNLAKYIFLAIA
;
A
#
# COMPACT_ATOMS: atom_id res chain seq x y z
N MET A 1 -8.24 20.29 -5.20
CA MET A 1 -8.48 19.18 -6.16
C MET A 1 -9.93 18.73 -6.01
N LYS A 2 -10.53 18.15 -7.05
CA LYS A 2 -11.91 17.62 -7.01
C LYS A 2 -11.88 16.17 -6.50
N VAL A 3 -12.90 15.77 -5.71
CA VAL A 3 -13.08 14.38 -5.31
C VAL A 3 -13.27 13.51 -6.56
N PRO A 4 -12.53 12.40 -6.72
CA PRO A 4 -12.68 11.52 -7.87
C PRO A 4 -14.01 10.78 -7.85
N THR A 5 -14.53 10.46 -9.03
CA THR A 5 -15.76 9.68 -9.22
C THR A 5 -15.49 8.34 -9.90
N LEU A 6 -14.29 8.15 -10.42
CA LEU A 6 -13.87 6.92 -11.11
C LEU A 6 -12.46 6.53 -10.62
N GLY A 7 -12.26 5.26 -10.31
CA GLY A 7 -10.95 4.71 -9.95
C GLY A 7 -9.89 4.93 -11.04
N THR A 8 -10.28 4.81 -12.30
CA THR A 8 -9.39 5.03 -13.46
C THR A 8 -8.85 6.46 -13.60
N SER A 9 -9.45 7.44 -12.92
CA SER A 9 -8.99 8.84 -12.93
C SER A 9 -7.88 9.12 -11.91
N VAL A 10 -7.66 8.21 -10.97
CA VAL A 10 -6.72 8.38 -9.84
C VAL A 10 -5.81 7.19 -9.59
N PHE A 11 -6.10 6.05 -10.22
CA PHE A 11 -5.30 4.85 -10.11
C PHE A 11 -5.10 4.19 -11.48
N SER A 12 -3.84 3.83 -11.79
CA SER A 12 -3.46 3.16 -13.02
C SER A 12 -2.64 1.93 -12.74
N LEU A 13 -2.93 0.88 -13.47
CA LEU A 13 -2.17 -0.37 -13.51
C LEU A 13 -1.40 -0.41 -14.81
N SER A 14 -0.14 -0.80 -14.77
CA SER A 14 0.63 -1.02 -15.98
C SER A 14 1.59 -2.18 -15.85
N GLN A 15 1.68 -2.93 -16.93
CA GLN A 15 2.77 -3.87 -17.19
C GLN A 15 3.71 -3.21 -18.19
N PHE A 16 5.01 -3.24 -17.93
CA PHE A 16 5.99 -2.66 -18.83
C PHE A 16 7.24 -3.54 -18.89
N SER A 17 7.88 -3.58 -20.04
CA SER A 17 9.17 -4.23 -20.21
C SER A 17 10.30 -3.24 -19.95
N ALA A 18 11.46 -3.76 -19.66
CA ALA A 18 12.67 -3.07 -19.29
C ALA A 18 13.15 -1.95 -20.20
N SER A 19 12.94 -2.06 -21.47
CA SER A 19 13.30 -1.02 -22.43
C SER A 19 12.32 0.14 -22.46
N ALA A 20 11.17 0.02 -21.76
CA ALA A 20 10.17 1.06 -21.71
C ALA A 20 10.57 2.14 -20.72
N THR A 21 10.81 3.32 -21.21
CA THR A 21 11.16 4.50 -20.41
C THR A 21 9.95 5.13 -19.70
N ASN A 22 8.74 4.61 -19.89
CA ASN A 22 7.51 5.14 -19.31
C ASN A 22 6.59 3.98 -18.90
N THR A 23 5.97 4.08 -17.73
CA THR A 23 5.03 3.08 -17.21
C THR A 23 3.68 3.06 -17.92
N GLY A 24 3.43 3.94 -18.90
CA GLY A 24 2.17 3.94 -19.66
C GLY A 24 0.92 4.25 -18.83
N SER A 25 1.03 5.08 -17.82
CA SER A 25 -0.09 5.45 -16.96
C SER A 25 -1.10 6.37 -17.61
N SER A 26 -2.37 6.19 -17.27
CA SER A 26 -3.45 7.13 -17.62
C SER A 26 -3.58 8.31 -16.65
N VAL A 27 -2.84 8.30 -15.54
CA VAL A 27 -2.93 9.31 -14.48
C VAL A 27 -1.60 10.02 -14.24
N LEU A 28 -1.65 11.25 -13.73
CA LEU A 28 -0.48 11.91 -13.16
C LEU A 28 -0.10 11.15 -11.88
N THR A 29 0.99 10.40 -11.93
CA THR A 29 1.43 9.55 -10.83
C THR A 29 2.13 10.36 -9.75
N ASP A 30 1.68 10.26 -8.51
CA ASP A 30 2.31 10.85 -7.32
C ASP A 30 3.01 9.81 -6.46
N LEU A 31 2.49 8.58 -6.44
CA LEU A 31 3.06 7.40 -5.80
C LEU A 31 3.06 6.25 -6.80
N VAL A 32 4.18 5.56 -6.92
CA VAL A 32 4.29 4.29 -7.63
C VAL A 32 4.83 3.23 -6.71
N ILE A 33 4.17 2.07 -6.70
CA ILE A 33 4.69 0.84 -6.13
C ILE A 33 4.94 -0.10 -7.31
N ALA A 34 6.14 -0.66 -7.41
CA ALA A 34 6.52 -1.50 -8.54
C ALA A 34 7.20 -2.77 -8.09
N LYS A 35 6.95 -3.86 -8.82
CA LYS A 35 7.54 -5.16 -8.56
C LYS A 35 7.81 -5.92 -9.86
N ASN A 36 8.95 -6.61 -9.90
CA ASN A 36 9.17 -7.68 -10.84
C ASN A 36 8.48 -8.95 -10.30
N PRO A 37 7.59 -9.60 -11.04
CA PRO A 37 6.91 -10.81 -10.60
C PRO A 37 7.83 -12.04 -10.50
N ALA A 38 9.05 -11.98 -11.05
CA ALA A 38 10.03 -13.07 -10.91
C ALA A 38 10.56 -13.19 -9.47
N ALA A 39 11.08 -14.35 -9.11
CA ALA A 39 11.64 -14.62 -7.80
C ALA A 39 12.87 -13.75 -7.47
N GLY A 40 13.11 -13.52 -6.18
CA GLY A 40 14.26 -12.80 -5.68
C GLY A 40 14.26 -11.31 -5.96
N LYS A 41 13.09 -10.72 -6.24
CA LYS A 41 12.96 -9.31 -6.57
C LYS A 41 12.12 -8.55 -5.54
N ASP A 42 12.70 -7.50 -5.00
CA ASP A 42 12.05 -6.64 -4.02
C ASP A 42 10.92 -5.78 -4.61
N VAL A 43 10.13 -5.19 -3.73
CA VAL A 43 9.05 -4.26 -4.08
C VAL A 43 9.49 -2.84 -3.77
N PHE A 44 9.37 -1.94 -4.73
CA PHE A 44 9.80 -0.56 -4.61
C PHE A 44 8.62 0.40 -4.49
N ALA A 45 8.75 1.36 -3.58
CA ALA A 45 7.84 2.49 -3.46
C ALA A 45 8.62 3.79 -3.72
N MET A 46 8.11 4.61 -4.64
CA MET A 46 8.66 5.91 -4.98
C MET A 46 7.53 6.93 -5.03
N ASN A 47 7.82 8.17 -4.63
CA ASN A 47 6.81 9.22 -4.68
C ASN A 47 7.40 10.54 -5.19
N ARG A 48 6.55 11.33 -5.82
CA ARG A 48 6.93 12.59 -6.47
C ARG A 48 7.52 13.62 -5.49
N LEU A 49 7.08 13.62 -4.24
CA LEU A 49 7.54 14.60 -3.24
C LEU A 49 8.93 14.28 -2.69
N ALA A 50 9.28 13.00 -2.61
CA ALA A 50 10.61 12.55 -2.15
C ALA A 50 11.66 12.55 -3.27
N GLY A 51 11.25 12.65 -4.53
CA GLY A 51 12.15 12.70 -5.69
C GLY A 51 12.44 11.33 -6.29
N THR A 52 13.70 11.08 -6.65
CA THR A 52 14.12 9.94 -7.49
C THR A 52 14.63 8.73 -6.71
N LEU A 53 14.74 8.85 -5.39
CA LEU A 53 15.12 7.76 -4.51
C LEU A 53 13.94 6.82 -4.25
N HIS A 54 14.21 5.56 -3.95
CA HIS A 54 13.19 4.56 -3.65
C HIS A 54 13.28 4.05 -2.22
N LEU A 55 12.17 3.55 -1.73
CA LEU A 55 12.04 2.75 -0.53
C LEU A 55 11.66 1.33 -0.92
N THR A 56 12.17 0.35 -0.20
CA THR A 56 11.86 -1.08 -0.43
C THR A 56 10.84 -1.54 0.60
N THR A 57 9.65 -1.94 0.16
CA THR A 57 8.56 -2.29 1.09
C THR A 57 8.77 -3.64 1.79
N SER A 58 9.64 -4.49 1.24
CA SER A 58 10.02 -5.79 1.82
C SER A 58 11.14 -5.70 2.84
N THR A 59 11.74 -4.51 3.04
CA THR A 59 12.87 -4.31 3.97
C THR A 59 12.63 -3.14 4.90
N SER A 60 13.44 -3.07 5.93
CA SER A 60 13.48 -1.95 6.87
C SER A 60 14.42 -0.81 6.45
N ASN A 61 15.16 -0.94 5.37
CA ASN A 61 16.16 0.03 4.92
C ASN A 61 15.56 1.43 4.70
N GLY A 62 16.38 2.46 4.87
CA GLY A 62 16.07 3.83 4.47
C GLY A 62 16.03 4.00 2.95
N GLU A 63 15.86 5.23 2.49
CA GLU A 63 15.92 5.52 1.06
C GLU A 63 17.25 5.08 0.46
N GLY A 64 17.16 4.34 -0.62
CA GLY A 64 18.30 3.84 -1.36
C GLY A 64 18.22 4.15 -2.84
N GLY A 65 19.29 3.82 -3.54
CA GLY A 65 19.41 3.99 -4.98
C GLY A 65 20.23 5.22 -5.38
N THR A 66 20.68 5.20 -6.62
CA THR A 66 21.29 6.37 -7.26
C THR A 66 20.19 7.29 -7.75
N ALA A 67 20.44 8.59 -7.74
CA ALA A 67 19.48 9.64 -8.16
C ALA A 67 18.90 9.50 -9.59
N SER A 68 19.29 8.46 -10.31
CA SER A 68 18.90 8.22 -11.70
C SER A 68 17.89 7.08 -11.91
N GLN A 69 17.31 6.49 -10.85
CA GLN A 69 16.46 5.29 -11.01
C GLN A 69 15.04 5.58 -11.44
N GLY A 70 14.57 6.81 -11.28
CA GLY A 70 13.24 7.20 -11.67
C GLY A 70 13.14 8.68 -12.03
N ALA A 71 12.19 9.03 -12.88
CA ALA A 71 11.94 10.40 -13.27
C ALA A 71 10.44 10.74 -13.21
N TRP A 72 10.16 11.92 -12.67
CA TRP A 72 8.81 12.49 -12.54
C TRP A 72 8.53 13.59 -13.57
N ASN A 73 9.36 13.69 -14.60
CA ASN A 73 9.28 14.72 -15.64
C ASN A 73 8.27 14.42 -16.76
N VAL A 74 7.38 13.49 -16.53
CA VAL A 74 6.32 13.10 -17.45
C VAL A 74 4.95 13.57 -16.94
N MET A 75 4.06 13.97 -17.84
CA MET A 75 2.72 14.44 -17.49
C MET A 75 1.80 13.31 -17.05
N THR A 76 2.07 12.09 -17.50
CA THR A 76 1.34 10.89 -17.12
C THR A 76 2.33 9.77 -16.80
N GLY A 77 2.05 9.05 -15.70
CA GLY A 77 2.87 7.93 -15.28
C GLY A 77 4.16 8.32 -14.56
N PHE A 78 5.08 7.39 -14.60
CA PHE A 78 6.40 7.44 -14.02
C PHE A 78 7.39 6.85 -15.02
N ARG A 79 8.58 7.39 -15.07
CA ARG A 79 9.64 6.89 -15.96
C ARG A 79 10.69 6.18 -15.13
N PHE A 80 10.90 4.88 -15.38
CA PHE A 80 12.08 4.19 -14.90
C PHE A 80 13.26 4.47 -15.83
N THR A 81 14.39 4.88 -15.26
CA THR A 81 15.63 4.99 -16.03
C THR A 81 16.38 3.67 -15.88
N ALA A 82 16.65 3.02 -17.00
CA ALA A 82 17.39 1.77 -17.04
C ALA A 82 18.82 1.99 -16.52
N SER A 83 19.04 1.66 -15.26
CA SER A 83 20.37 1.49 -14.69
C SER A 83 20.39 0.12 -14.05
N ALA A 84 21.25 -0.73 -14.55
CA ALA A 84 21.49 -2.07 -14.03
C ALA A 84 22.12 -1.97 -12.64
N ASN A 85 21.32 -1.79 -11.60
CA ASN A 85 21.78 -1.88 -10.23
C ASN A 85 21.04 -2.99 -9.49
N SER A 86 21.81 -3.81 -8.80
CA SER A 86 21.41 -5.01 -8.08
C SER A 86 20.34 -4.84 -7.00
N TYR A 87 19.95 -3.62 -6.67
CA TYR A 87 18.89 -3.32 -5.71
C TYR A 87 17.48 -3.26 -6.34
N THR A 88 17.37 -2.90 -7.61
CA THR A 88 16.09 -2.73 -8.30
C THR A 88 15.61 -4.00 -8.99
N GLY A 89 16.19 -5.16 -8.69
CA GLY A 89 15.82 -6.39 -9.37
C GLY A 89 15.53 -6.13 -10.83
N ASP A 90 16.55 -6.11 -11.62
CA ASP A 90 16.57 -6.15 -13.07
C ASP A 90 15.26 -5.67 -13.77
N PHE A 91 15.06 -4.37 -13.84
CA PHE A 91 14.05 -3.80 -14.74
C PHE A 91 14.41 -4.05 -16.21
N SER A 92 15.52 -4.73 -16.49
CA SER A 92 16.10 -4.88 -17.83
C SER A 92 15.59 -6.05 -18.63
N SER A 93 14.94 -7.06 -18.04
CA SER A 93 14.73 -8.32 -18.76
C SER A 93 13.33 -8.94 -18.67
N SER A 94 12.43 -8.45 -17.83
CA SER A 94 11.10 -9.05 -17.66
C SER A 94 9.99 -8.03 -17.48
N ALA A 95 8.76 -8.46 -17.67
CA ALA A 95 7.58 -7.64 -17.42
C ALA A 95 7.53 -7.19 -15.95
N GLN A 96 7.44 -5.90 -15.75
CA GLN A 96 7.27 -5.28 -14.43
C GLN A 96 5.82 -4.90 -14.23
N ILE A 97 5.38 -4.92 -12.97
CA ILE A 97 4.08 -4.40 -12.57
C ILE A 97 4.30 -3.06 -11.88
N ALA A 98 3.49 -2.06 -12.22
CA ALA A 98 3.43 -0.79 -11.51
C ALA A 98 1.99 -0.47 -11.11
N TRP A 99 1.80 -0.25 -9.82
CA TRP A 99 0.59 0.28 -9.20
C TRP A 99 0.82 1.77 -8.98
N GLN A 100 0.05 2.61 -9.68
CA GLN A 100 0.30 4.04 -9.78
C GLN A 100 -0.88 4.82 -9.23
N PHE A 101 -0.61 5.66 -8.23
CA PHE A 101 -1.60 6.42 -7.49
C PHE A 101 -1.41 7.91 -7.75
N LYS A 102 -2.51 8.61 -8.02
CA LYS A 102 -2.59 10.05 -8.06
C LYS A 102 -3.17 10.56 -6.75
N ARG A 103 -2.57 11.58 -6.18
CA ARG A 103 -3.13 12.26 -5.00
C ARG A 103 -4.47 12.89 -5.35
N ALA A 104 -5.49 12.57 -4.55
CA ALA A 104 -6.83 13.15 -4.70
C ALA A 104 -7.58 13.13 -3.36
N PRO A 105 -8.47 14.12 -3.11
CA PRO A 105 -9.30 14.13 -1.91
C PRO A 105 -10.11 12.86 -1.77
N SER A 106 -10.29 12.41 -0.56
CA SER A 106 -11.00 11.19 -0.16
C SER A 106 -10.41 9.86 -0.69
N PHE A 107 -9.30 9.90 -1.43
CA PHE A 107 -8.70 8.71 -2.03
C PHE A 107 -7.30 8.42 -1.47
N CYS A 108 -6.33 9.26 -1.83
CA CYS A 108 -4.93 9.06 -1.46
C CYS A 108 -4.23 10.40 -1.30
N ASP A 109 -3.35 10.51 -0.29
CA ASP A 109 -2.40 11.60 -0.17
C ASP A 109 -1.00 11.09 0.18
N VAL A 110 0.01 11.87 -0.15
CA VAL A 110 1.42 11.62 0.18
C VAL A 110 1.95 12.84 0.92
N VAL A 111 2.53 12.61 2.09
CA VAL A 111 3.09 13.67 2.94
C VAL A 111 4.54 13.33 3.28
N CYS A 112 5.47 14.22 2.92
CA CYS A 112 6.84 14.16 3.41
C CYS A 112 7.02 15.19 4.54
N TYR A 113 7.63 14.77 5.65
CA TYR A 113 7.83 15.65 6.81
C TYR A 113 9.15 15.37 7.52
N ALA A 114 9.63 16.37 8.28
CA ALA A 114 10.73 16.20 9.21
C ALA A 114 10.21 15.84 10.60
N GLY A 115 10.87 14.90 11.25
CA GLY A 115 10.55 14.51 12.61
C GLY A 115 10.92 15.62 13.60
N THR A 116 10.05 15.84 14.57
CA THR A 116 10.19 16.90 15.57
C THR A 116 10.62 16.40 16.94
N GLY A 117 10.54 15.09 17.18
CA GLY A 117 10.73 14.49 18.51
C GLY A 117 9.59 14.76 19.49
N THR A 118 8.51 15.40 19.04
CA THR A 118 7.35 15.77 19.85
C THR A 118 6.05 15.29 19.18
N SER A 119 4.95 15.26 19.91
CA SER A 119 3.64 14.90 19.36
C SER A 119 3.06 16.03 18.48
N ALA A 120 3.70 16.29 17.33
CA ALA A 120 3.28 17.34 16.39
C ALA A 120 2.41 16.77 15.27
N ALA A 121 1.30 17.45 14.98
CA ALA A 121 0.43 17.08 13.87
C ALA A 121 1.06 17.47 12.52
N GLN A 122 0.89 16.61 11.52
CA GLN A 122 1.28 16.83 10.14
C GLN A 122 0.02 17.07 9.29
N ALA A 123 0.06 18.12 8.47
CA ALA A 123 -1.06 18.45 7.59
C ALA A 123 -1.15 17.51 6.38
N HIS A 124 -2.38 17.24 5.91
CA HIS A 124 -2.63 16.54 4.66
C HIS A 124 -3.83 17.14 3.90
N ASN A 125 -3.99 16.76 2.63
CA ASN A 125 -5.03 17.29 1.74
C ASN A 125 -6.09 16.23 1.39
N LEU A 126 -6.22 15.17 2.17
CA LEU A 126 -7.19 14.12 1.91
C LEU A 126 -8.65 14.62 2.06
N GLY A 127 -8.88 15.61 2.93
CA GLY A 127 -10.19 16.23 3.16
C GLY A 127 -11.17 15.35 3.95
N VAL A 128 -10.76 14.15 4.31
CA VAL A 128 -11.45 13.18 5.18
C VAL A 128 -10.41 12.54 6.10
N THR A 129 -10.85 11.98 7.21
CA THR A 129 -9.97 11.23 8.09
C THR A 129 -9.37 10.04 7.32
N PRO A 130 -8.04 9.88 7.28
CA PRO A 130 -7.43 8.72 6.62
C PRO A 130 -7.80 7.44 7.38
N GLU A 131 -8.06 6.37 6.66
CA GLU A 131 -8.39 5.06 7.24
C GLU A 131 -7.18 4.11 7.25
N TRP A 132 -6.19 4.31 6.35
CA TRP A 132 -4.85 3.75 6.42
C TRP A 132 -3.82 4.87 6.38
N VAL A 133 -2.83 4.79 7.27
CA VAL A 133 -1.64 5.66 7.24
C VAL A 133 -0.42 4.76 7.31
N ILE A 134 0.35 4.72 6.25
CA ILE A 134 1.60 3.96 6.14
C ILE A 134 2.75 4.95 6.24
N CYS A 135 3.55 4.88 7.29
CA CYS A 135 4.69 5.76 7.50
C CYS A 135 6.02 5.01 7.40
N LYS A 136 7.00 5.65 6.78
CA LYS A 136 8.36 5.13 6.67
C LYS A 136 9.38 6.21 7.01
N ASP A 137 10.36 5.84 7.84
CA ASP A 137 11.58 6.60 8.04
C ASP A 137 12.45 6.50 6.77
N ARG A 138 12.72 7.63 6.12
CA ARG A 138 13.53 7.73 4.92
C ARG A 138 15.03 7.63 5.22
N THR A 139 15.43 7.98 6.44
CA THR A 139 16.83 7.90 6.88
C THR A 139 17.27 6.51 7.30
N GLY A 140 16.33 5.64 7.65
CA GLY A 140 16.56 4.21 7.91
C GLY A 140 17.30 3.86 9.19
N ALA A 141 17.44 4.78 10.16
CA ALA A 141 18.39 4.58 11.25
C ALA A 141 17.83 3.83 12.49
N THR A 142 16.83 4.36 13.17
CA THR A 142 16.51 3.87 14.53
C THR A 142 15.21 3.09 14.63
N PHE A 143 14.21 3.39 13.82
CA PHE A 143 12.93 2.69 13.76
C PHE A 143 12.59 2.39 12.31
N PRO A 144 13.27 1.38 11.75
CA PRO A 144 13.35 1.23 10.30
C PRO A 144 12.12 0.61 9.66
N ASP A 145 11.20 0.02 10.43
CA ASP A 145 10.04 -0.67 9.86
C ASP A 145 9.01 0.30 9.25
N TRP A 146 8.21 -0.22 8.35
CA TRP A 146 7.10 0.47 7.72
C TRP A 146 5.88 0.42 8.65
N GLY A 147 5.70 1.41 9.51
CA GLY A 147 4.56 1.45 10.42
C GLY A 147 3.24 1.69 9.67
N LEU A 148 2.20 0.93 10.02
CA LEU A 148 0.85 1.12 9.50
C LEU A 148 -0.13 1.31 10.66
N TRP A 149 -0.96 2.34 10.54
CA TRP A 149 -2.15 2.54 11.36
C TRP A 149 -3.39 2.35 10.48
N SER A 150 -4.37 1.61 11.00
CA SER A 150 -5.65 1.37 10.34
C SER A 150 -6.80 1.80 11.25
N ALA A 151 -7.86 2.34 10.68
CA ALA A 151 -9.05 2.81 11.38
C ALA A 151 -9.91 1.70 12.01
N GLY A 152 -9.32 0.58 12.27
CA GLY A 152 -9.96 -0.47 13.01
C GLY A 152 -10.29 -1.72 12.20
N ASP A 153 -10.59 -2.73 12.97
CA ASP A 153 -10.96 -4.07 12.54
C ASP A 153 -12.47 -4.32 12.79
N GLY A 154 -13.26 -3.23 12.86
CA GLY A 154 -14.67 -3.27 13.23
C GLY A 154 -14.93 -3.31 14.73
N ILE A 155 -13.92 -3.18 15.55
CA ILE A 155 -14.08 -2.99 16.99
C ILE A 155 -14.09 -1.49 17.27
N VAL A 156 -15.19 -1.00 17.76
CA VAL A 156 -15.39 0.43 18.09
C VAL A 156 -14.32 0.86 19.10
N ASN A 157 -13.55 1.89 18.75
CA ASN A 157 -12.49 2.53 19.56
C ASN A 157 -11.15 1.79 19.68
N HIS A 158 -10.84 0.81 18.85
CA HIS A 158 -9.51 0.20 18.84
C HIS A 158 -8.75 0.55 17.57
N ASP A 159 -7.59 1.17 17.75
CA ASP A 159 -6.63 1.38 16.67
C ASP A 159 -5.85 0.10 16.45
N ILE A 160 -5.79 -0.37 15.21
CA ILE A 160 -4.80 -1.38 14.85
C ILE A 160 -3.45 -0.69 14.79
N SER A 161 -2.59 -1.04 15.71
CA SER A 161 -1.20 -0.61 15.76
C SER A 161 -0.26 -1.80 15.74
N GLY A 162 1.01 -1.55 15.56
CA GLY A 162 2.02 -2.60 15.52
C GLY A 162 2.07 -3.38 14.22
N LEU A 163 1.29 -2.99 13.20
CA LEU A 163 1.46 -3.54 11.87
C LEU A 163 2.63 -2.86 11.15
N SER A 164 3.46 -3.66 10.54
CA SER A 164 4.52 -3.18 9.66
C SER A 164 4.39 -3.81 8.28
N LEU A 165 4.43 -2.97 7.23
CA LEU A 165 4.27 -3.43 5.85
C LEU A 165 5.39 -4.39 5.42
N ASN A 166 6.58 -4.28 5.99
CA ASN A 166 7.72 -5.17 5.71
C ASN A 166 7.71 -6.46 6.54
N LEU A 167 6.77 -6.64 7.47
CA LEU A 167 6.72 -7.79 8.37
C LEU A 167 5.48 -8.66 8.13
N THR A 168 5.57 -9.89 8.60
CA THR A 168 4.46 -10.86 8.56
C THR A 168 3.64 -10.90 9.84
N ALA A 169 4.09 -10.26 10.93
CA ALA A 169 3.40 -10.28 12.21
C ALA A 169 1.94 -9.81 12.10
N GLY A 170 1.09 -10.35 12.96
CA GLY A 170 -0.26 -9.85 13.17
C GLY A 170 -0.26 -8.51 13.91
N ALA A 171 -1.45 -7.95 14.08
CA ALA A 171 -1.61 -6.67 14.77
C ALA A 171 -1.46 -6.82 16.28
N THR A 172 -0.87 -5.81 16.91
CA THR A 172 -0.99 -5.58 18.34
C THR A 172 -2.06 -4.52 18.56
N TYR A 173 -3.10 -4.86 19.31
CA TYR A 173 -4.16 -3.92 19.65
C TYR A 173 -3.69 -2.99 20.78
N ILE A 174 -3.58 -1.70 20.48
CA ILE A 174 -3.33 -0.66 21.45
C ILE A 174 -4.37 0.43 21.22
N ASP A 175 -5.10 0.82 22.23
CA ASP A 175 -5.96 2.00 22.19
C ASP A 175 -5.04 3.25 22.19
N LEU A 176 -4.81 3.80 21.02
CA LEU A 176 -3.99 4.99 20.85
C LEU A 176 -4.82 6.26 20.70
N GLY A 177 -6.15 6.18 20.89
CA GLY A 177 -7.06 7.31 20.70
C GLY A 177 -7.06 7.80 19.25
N TYR A 178 -7.33 6.92 18.32
CA TYR A 178 -7.32 7.20 16.87
C TYR A 178 -8.05 8.50 16.50
N SER A 179 -9.24 8.71 17.06
CA SER A 179 -10.05 9.91 16.81
C SER A 179 -9.34 11.23 17.17
N SER A 180 -8.39 11.21 18.10
CA SER A 180 -7.57 12.38 18.46
C SER A 180 -6.30 12.54 17.61
N ARG A 181 -5.89 11.49 16.92
CA ARG A 181 -4.65 11.46 16.11
C ARG A 181 -4.87 11.75 14.64
N PHE A 182 -6.02 11.35 14.11
CA PHE A 182 -6.34 11.44 12.70
C PHE A 182 -7.61 12.27 12.52
N THR A 183 -7.49 13.35 11.77
CA THR A 183 -8.60 14.25 11.43
C THR A 183 -8.73 14.35 9.91
N ALA A 184 -9.69 15.12 9.43
CA ALA A 184 -9.85 15.35 7.99
C ALA A 184 -8.70 16.16 7.35
N THR A 185 -7.84 16.78 8.14
CA THR A 185 -6.78 17.67 7.66
C THR A 185 -5.41 17.41 8.24
N THR A 186 -5.32 16.62 9.31
CA THR A 186 -4.06 16.34 9.99
C THR A 186 -3.98 14.89 10.44
N PHE A 187 -2.75 14.37 10.51
CA PHE A 187 -2.42 13.15 11.24
C PHE A 187 -1.28 13.43 12.21
N ARG A 188 -1.23 12.66 13.28
CA ARG A 188 -0.20 12.79 14.31
C ARG A 188 0.64 11.52 14.37
N PRO A 189 1.83 11.51 13.75
CA PRO A 189 2.77 10.41 13.89
C PRO A 189 3.30 10.37 15.33
N ASP A 190 3.48 9.17 15.87
CA ASP A 190 3.91 9.02 17.26
C ASP A 190 5.43 9.03 17.43
N THR A 191 5.87 9.48 18.61
CA THR A 191 7.28 9.44 19.01
C THR A 191 7.65 8.24 19.88
N VAL A 192 6.70 7.62 20.58
CA VAL A 192 7.04 6.77 21.73
C VAL A 192 6.27 5.45 21.81
N TYR A 193 5.07 5.33 21.29
CA TYR A 193 4.19 4.18 21.56
C TYR A 193 3.86 3.36 20.33
N ASP A 194 4.86 2.61 19.93
CA ASP A 194 4.63 1.36 19.27
C ASP A 194 5.48 0.31 19.98
N THR A 195 4.87 -0.76 20.48
CA THR A 195 5.54 -1.86 21.21
C THR A 195 6.57 -2.59 20.34
N GLY A 196 6.68 -2.23 19.07
CA GLY A 196 7.72 -2.67 18.13
C GLY A 196 8.82 -1.64 17.86
N GLY A 197 8.86 -0.50 18.57
CA GLY A 197 9.89 0.52 18.34
C GLY A 197 9.68 1.37 17.08
N ASN A 198 8.45 1.57 16.65
CA ASN A 198 8.13 2.22 15.36
C ASN A 198 7.80 3.72 15.46
N GLY A 199 8.36 4.46 16.39
CA GLY A 199 8.19 5.91 16.44
C GLY A 199 8.49 6.56 15.08
N LYS A 200 7.52 7.29 14.53
CA LYS A 200 7.63 7.91 13.19
C LYS A 200 7.72 9.43 13.27
N ASN A 201 8.31 9.97 14.33
CA ASN A 201 8.50 11.40 14.47
C ASN A 201 9.76 11.78 15.28
N GLN A 202 10.86 11.08 15.12
CA GLN A 202 12.12 11.39 15.80
C GLN A 202 12.78 12.63 15.21
N SER A 203 13.31 13.49 16.07
CA SER A 203 14.09 14.66 15.67
C SER A 203 15.33 14.24 14.86
N GLY A 204 15.60 14.98 13.80
CA GLY A 204 16.74 14.71 12.90
C GLY A 204 16.45 13.67 11.81
N HIS A 205 15.28 13.05 11.79
CA HIS A 205 14.85 12.10 10.76
C HIS A 205 13.88 12.73 9.77
N THR A 206 13.79 12.17 8.58
CA THR A 206 12.80 12.53 7.57
C THR A 206 11.90 11.34 7.26
N TYR A 207 10.64 11.62 7.03
CA TYR A 207 9.60 10.61 6.88
C TYR A 207 8.78 10.82 5.61
N VAL A 208 8.15 9.76 5.16
CA VAL A 208 7.02 9.82 4.23
C VAL A 208 5.84 9.07 4.80
N ALA A 209 4.64 9.62 4.61
CA ALA A 209 3.38 8.99 4.93
C ALA A 209 2.53 8.85 3.66
N TYR A 210 1.98 7.67 3.46
CA TYR A 210 0.97 7.36 2.44
C TYR A 210 -0.37 7.19 3.13
N LEU A 211 -1.33 8.05 2.80
CA LEU A 211 -2.64 8.10 3.42
C LEU A 211 -3.70 7.62 2.43
N PHE A 212 -4.57 6.73 2.87
CA PHE A 212 -5.67 6.21 2.06
C PHE A 212 -6.99 6.30 2.81
N ALA A 213 -8.08 6.52 2.06
CA ALA A 213 -9.42 6.52 2.60
C ALA A 213 -10.42 5.86 1.63
N THR A 214 -11.60 5.56 2.15
CA THR A 214 -12.76 5.15 1.35
C THR A 214 -13.28 6.33 0.56
N CYS A 215 -13.30 6.19 -0.77
CA CYS A 215 -13.93 7.11 -1.70
C CYS A 215 -15.00 6.34 -2.49
N ALA A 216 -16.25 6.72 -2.35
CA ALA A 216 -17.39 6.00 -2.90
C ALA A 216 -17.22 5.72 -4.40
N GLY A 217 -17.36 4.47 -4.80
CA GLY A 217 -17.18 4.01 -6.19
C GLY A 217 -15.73 4.00 -6.70
N VAL A 218 -14.75 4.41 -5.89
CA VAL A 218 -13.34 4.56 -6.29
C VAL A 218 -12.42 3.67 -5.46
N SER A 219 -12.51 3.76 -4.12
CA SER A 219 -11.71 2.96 -3.19
C SER A 219 -12.52 2.54 -1.98
N LYS A 220 -12.09 1.44 -1.38
CA LYS A 220 -12.60 0.97 -0.09
C LYS A 220 -11.42 0.54 0.78
N VAL A 221 -11.27 1.20 1.92
CA VAL A 221 -10.52 0.67 3.05
C VAL A 221 -11.51 -0.03 3.97
N GLY A 222 -11.17 -1.20 4.47
CA GLY A 222 -12.10 -1.94 5.30
C GLY A 222 -11.47 -3.14 5.98
N TYR A 223 -12.33 -3.90 6.63
CA TYR A 223 -11.98 -5.14 7.29
C TYR A 223 -13.06 -6.21 7.02
N TYR A 224 -12.71 -7.45 7.26
CA TYR A 224 -13.65 -8.57 7.31
C TYR A 224 -13.16 -9.65 8.25
N VAL A 225 -14.09 -10.52 8.65
CA VAL A 225 -13.78 -11.75 9.36
C VAL A 225 -13.90 -12.90 8.36
N GLY A 226 -12.86 -13.70 8.24
CA GLY A 226 -12.86 -14.88 7.38
C GLY A 226 -13.92 -15.87 7.82
N THR A 227 -14.56 -16.52 6.86
CA THR A 227 -15.65 -17.48 7.10
C THR A 227 -15.26 -18.93 6.77
N GLY A 228 -14.13 -19.11 6.05
CA GLY A 228 -13.78 -20.42 5.48
C GLY A 228 -14.74 -20.89 4.38
N THR A 229 -15.65 -20.03 3.92
CA THR A 229 -16.60 -20.29 2.82
C THR A 229 -16.47 -19.23 1.75
N LEU A 230 -17.08 -19.46 0.57
CA LEU A 230 -17.13 -18.47 -0.49
C LEU A 230 -17.75 -17.18 0.04
N THR A 231 -16.98 -16.06 0.03
CA THR A 231 -17.38 -14.83 0.69
C THR A 231 -17.20 -13.63 -0.24
N THR A 232 -18.25 -12.84 -0.43
CA THR A 232 -18.19 -11.60 -1.21
C THR A 232 -17.95 -10.41 -0.27
N ILE A 233 -16.92 -9.62 -0.58
CA ILE A 233 -16.65 -8.34 0.07
C ILE A 233 -17.19 -7.21 -0.79
N ASN A 234 -18.27 -6.60 -0.32
CA ASN A 234 -18.92 -5.48 -1.01
C ASN A 234 -18.16 -4.18 -0.71
N CYS A 235 -17.55 -3.61 -1.73
CA CYS A 235 -16.84 -2.32 -1.67
C CYS A 235 -17.66 -1.13 -2.16
N GLY A 236 -18.91 -1.36 -2.61
CA GLY A 236 -19.75 -0.33 -3.23
C GLY A 236 -19.31 0.04 -4.65
N PHE A 237 -18.57 -0.83 -5.32
CA PHE A 237 -18.16 -0.63 -6.72
C PHE A 237 -19.28 -1.01 -7.69
N VAL A 238 -19.13 -0.60 -8.94
CA VAL A 238 -20.09 -0.92 -10.02
C VAL A 238 -19.46 -1.74 -11.15
N ALA A 239 -18.12 -1.87 -11.14
CA ALA A 239 -17.36 -2.59 -12.16
C ALA A 239 -16.32 -3.57 -11.56
N GLY A 240 -16.40 -3.80 -10.24
CA GLY A 240 -15.49 -4.70 -9.54
C GLY A 240 -14.18 -4.03 -9.09
N ALA A 241 -13.43 -4.75 -8.27
CA ALA A 241 -12.10 -4.33 -7.85
C ALA A 241 -11.08 -4.59 -8.96
N ARG A 242 -10.23 -3.60 -9.25
CA ARG A 242 -9.07 -3.75 -10.13
C ARG A 242 -7.77 -3.97 -9.34
N PHE A 243 -7.79 -3.65 -8.06
CA PHE A 243 -6.64 -3.78 -7.18
C PHE A 243 -7.13 -4.10 -5.76
N VAL A 244 -6.49 -5.06 -5.10
CA VAL A 244 -6.81 -5.46 -3.73
C VAL A 244 -5.52 -5.76 -2.98
N ILE A 245 -5.36 -5.17 -1.79
CA ILE A 245 -4.37 -5.57 -0.79
C ILE A 245 -5.11 -6.20 0.38
N ILE A 246 -4.64 -7.34 0.88
CA ILE A 246 -5.19 -8.00 2.07
C ILE A 246 -4.06 -8.34 3.04
N LYS A 247 -4.32 -8.10 4.34
CA LYS A 247 -3.43 -8.48 5.45
C LYS A 247 -4.22 -9.19 6.54
N ASN A 248 -3.74 -10.37 6.94
CA ASN A 248 -4.21 -11.05 8.15
C ASN A 248 -3.69 -10.28 9.38
N VAL A 249 -4.59 -9.83 10.27
CA VAL A 249 -4.25 -9.10 11.48
C VAL A 249 -4.34 -9.96 12.74
N SER A 250 -5.00 -11.12 12.66
CA SER A 250 -5.13 -12.05 13.80
C SER A 250 -3.91 -12.96 14.00
N SER A 251 -3.10 -13.13 12.96
CA SER A 251 -1.94 -14.03 12.98
C SER A 251 -0.89 -13.60 11.98
N THR A 252 0.21 -14.33 11.95
CA THR A 252 1.25 -14.17 10.94
C THR A 252 0.71 -14.40 9.53
N GLY A 253 1.06 -13.51 8.58
CA GLY A 253 0.67 -13.61 7.17
C GLY A 253 1.32 -12.51 6.34
N GLY A 254 1.43 -12.72 5.03
CA GLY A 254 1.96 -11.73 4.09
C GLY A 254 0.99 -10.57 3.84
N TRP A 255 1.50 -9.55 3.17
CA TRP A 255 0.72 -8.47 2.57
C TRP A 255 0.46 -8.82 1.11
N TYR A 256 -0.63 -9.51 0.87
CA TYR A 256 -0.95 -10.04 -0.46
C TYR A 256 -1.62 -8.99 -1.34
N VAL A 257 -1.25 -9.00 -2.63
CA VAL A 257 -1.76 -8.05 -3.63
C VAL A 257 -2.23 -8.78 -4.87
N TRP A 258 -3.42 -8.44 -5.33
CA TRP A 258 -4.01 -8.84 -6.59
C TRP A 258 -4.31 -7.60 -7.44
N ASP A 259 -4.23 -7.74 -8.76
CA ASP A 259 -4.66 -6.70 -9.70
C ASP A 259 -5.19 -7.29 -11.01
N SER A 260 -6.05 -6.51 -11.67
CA SER A 260 -6.75 -6.93 -12.88
C SER A 260 -5.85 -7.03 -14.12
N THR A 261 -4.65 -6.44 -14.10
CA THR A 261 -3.71 -6.54 -15.24
C THR A 261 -3.07 -7.91 -15.32
N ARG A 262 -2.85 -8.56 -14.18
CA ARG A 262 -2.33 -9.93 -14.09
C ARG A 262 -3.45 -10.98 -14.12
N GLY A 263 -4.67 -10.59 -13.88
CA GLY A 263 -5.85 -11.44 -13.76
C GLY A 263 -6.38 -11.45 -12.33
N MET A 264 -7.67 -11.18 -12.16
CA MET A 264 -8.43 -11.34 -10.92
C MET A 264 -9.73 -12.06 -11.27
N VAL A 265 -9.60 -13.23 -11.88
CA VAL A 265 -10.74 -14.05 -12.35
C VAL A 265 -10.65 -15.42 -11.71
N SER A 266 -11.79 -16.06 -11.50
CA SER A 266 -11.84 -17.39 -10.92
C SER A 266 -10.97 -18.38 -11.68
N GLY A 267 -10.10 -19.08 -10.98
CA GLY A 267 -9.13 -20.03 -11.54
C GLY A 267 -7.82 -19.38 -12.03
N THR A 268 -7.71 -18.04 -12.06
CA THR A 268 -6.49 -17.33 -12.45
C THR A 268 -6.45 -15.95 -11.76
N ASP A 269 -5.88 -15.91 -10.57
CA ASP A 269 -5.72 -14.68 -9.79
C ASP A 269 -4.31 -14.58 -9.18
N PRO A 270 -3.31 -14.27 -10.00
CA PRO A 270 -1.93 -14.17 -9.53
C PRO A 270 -1.78 -13.19 -8.38
N SER A 271 -1.12 -13.62 -7.31
CA SER A 271 -0.82 -12.80 -6.15
C SER A 271 0.67 -12.49 -6.01
N LEU A 272 0.95 -11.31 -5.53
CA LEU A 272 2.29 -10.87 -5.09
C LEU A 272 2.22 -10.50 -3.61
N GLN A 273 3.39 -10.35 -2.98
CA GLN A 273 3.50 -9.87 -1.62
C GLN A 273 4.29 -8.55 -1.59
N LEU A 274 3.82 -7.55 -0.83
CA LEU A 274 4.54 -6.29 -0.63
C LEU A 274 5.73 -6.43 0.33
N ASN A 275 5.67 -7.40 1.23
CA ASN A 275 6.68 -7.64 2.26
C ASN A 275 7.66 -8.76 1.90
N SER A 276 7.75 -9.17 0.65
CA SER A 276 8.56 -10.31 0.25
C SER A 276 9.11 -10.17 -1.17
N ALA A 277 10.33 -10.63 -1.36
CA ALA A 277 10.96 -10.80 -2.67
C ALA A 277 10.50 -12.08 -3.41
N ALA A 278 9.54 -12.83 -2.86
CA ALA A 278 9.01 -14.03 -3.50
C ALA A 278 8.43 -13.74 -4.89
N ALA A 279 8.50 -14.74 -5.76
CA ALA A 279 7.84 -14.71 -7.05
C ALA A 279 6.31 -14.60 -6.92
N GLU A 280 5.67 -14.24 -8.02
CA GLU A 280 4.24 -14.34 -8.19
C GLU A 280 3.75 -15.77 -7.96
N SER A 281 2.63 -15.90 -7.26
CA SER A 281 1.93 -17.17 -7.07
C SER A 281 0.63 -17.15 -7.88
N ASN A 282 0.45 -18.12 -8.75
CA ASN A 282 -0.75 -18.29 -9.59
C ASN A 282 -1.84 -19.16 -8.90
N ALA A 283 -1.86 -19.12 -7.60
CA ALA A 283 -2.76 -19.95 -6.81
C ALA A 283 -4.09 -19.22 -6.51
N ASP A 284 -5.21 -19.85 -6.83
CA ASP A 284 -6.57 -19.28 -6.80
C ASP A 284 -7.01 -18.87 -5.38
N SER A 285 -7.40 -17.62 -5.17
CA SER A 285 -7.74 -17.08 -3.85
C SER A 285 -8.78 -15.95 -3.87
N VAL A 286 -8.61 -14.97 -4.78
CA VAL A 286 -9.37 -13.70 -4.80
C VAL A 286 -9.69 -13.31 -6.24
N TYR A 287 -10.96 -13.08 -6.56
CA TYR A 287 -11.36 -12.58 -7.85
C TYR A 287 -12.36 -11.42 -7.79
N ALA A 288 -12.38 -10.61 -8.84
CA ALA A 288 -13.26 -9.45 -8.93
C ALA A 288 -14.72 -9.86 -9.12
N VAL A 289 -15.63 -9.17 -8.43
CA VAL A 289 -17.08 -9.23 -8.67
C VAL A 289 -17.60 -7.80 -8.75
N THR A 290 -18.74 -7.59 -9.40
CA THR A 290 -19.27 -6.25 -9.71
C THR A 290 -19.21 -5.27 -8.56
N THR A 291 -19.52 -5.69 -7.34
CA THR A 291 -19.57 -4.81 -6.16
C THR A 291 -18.26 -4.71 -5.37
N GLY A 292 -17.21 -5.48 -5.76
CA GLY A 292 -15.95 -5.51 -5.04
C GLY A 292 -15.10 -6.71 -5.43
N PHE A 293 -14.84 -7.61 -4.48
CA PHE A 293 -14.09 -8.85 -4.71
C PHE A 293 -14.68 -10.03 -3.93
N GLN A 294 -14.31 -11.23 -4.31
CA GLN A 294 -14.76 -12.48 -3.68
C GLN A 294 -13.55 -13.29 -3.22
N LEU A 295 -13.70 -13.92 -2.06
CA LEU A 295 -12.73 -14.80 -1.44
C LEU A 295 -13.19 -16.26 -1.63
N LEU A 296 -12.30 -17.14 -2.02
CA LEU A 296 -12.61 -18.57 -2.11
C LEU A 296 -12.80 -19.20 -0.72
N ALA A 297 -13.52 -20.32 -0.69
CA ALA A 297 -13.71 -21.12 0.53
C ALA A 297 -12.38 -21.72 1.03
N SER A 298 -11.52 -22.11 0.11
CA SER A 298 -10.19 -22.65 0.41
C SER A 298 -9.15 -21.97 -0.45
N PRO A 299 -8.85 -20.67 -0.14
CA PRO A 299 -7.90 -19.92 -0.93
C PRO A 299 -6.49 -20.48 -0.74
N ALA A 300 -5.69 -20.45 -1.77
CA ALA A 300 -4.31 -20.94 -1.73
C ALA A 300 -3.40 -20.13 -0.78
N VAL A 301 -3.75 -18.86 -0.55
CA VAL A 301 -3.13 -18.04 0.50
C VAL A 301 -4.15 -17.77 1.63
N ALA A 302 -3.69 -17.69 2.86
CA ALA A 302 -4.55 -17.61 4.06
C ALA A 302 -5.24 -16.25 4.19
N VAL A 303 -6.20 -15.95 3.30
CA VAL A 303 -6.99 -14.71 3.30
C VAL A 303 -8.47 -14.92 3.64
N ASN A 304 -8.90 -16.14 3.94
CA ASN A 304 -10.28 -16.44 4.35
C ASN A 304 -10.35 -17.53 5.45
N THR A 305 -9.37 -17.61 6.32
CA THR A 305 -9.39 -18.52 7.47
C THR A 305 -10.55 -18.16 8.39
N ASN A 306 -11.36 -19.17 8.76
CA ASN A 306 -12.53 -18.96 9.61
C ASN A 306 -12.16 -18.26 10.92
N LEU A 307 -12.93 -17.24 11.29
CA LEU A 307 -12.78 -16.37 12.45
C LEU A 307 -11.51 -15.50 12.48
N ALA A 308 -10.62 -15.61 11.51
CA ALA A 308 -9.47 -14.72 11.41
C ALA A 308 -9.92 -13.34 10.88
N LYS A 309 -9.32 -12.28 11.39
CA LYS A 309 -9.60 -10.90 10.98
C LYS A 309 -8.60 -10.44 9.94
N TYR A 310 -9.08 -9.68 8.99
CA TYR A 310 -8.31 -9.14 7.87
C TYR A 310 -8.64 -7.68 7.66
N ILE A 311 -7.63 -6.90 7.29
CA ILE A 311 -7.81 -5.56 6.74
C ILE A 311 -7.52 -5.57 5.26
N PHE A 312 -8.12 -4.64 4.52
CA PHE A 312 -7.92 -4.54 3.08
C PHE A 312 -8.00 -3.10 2.56
N LEU A 313 -7.34 -2.87 1.43
CA LEU A 313 -7.55 -1.73 0.54
C LEU A 313 -7.95 -2.28 -0.83
N ALA A 314 -9.11 -1.87 -1.35
CA ALA A 314 -9.55 -2.19 -2.70
C ALA A 314 -9.77 -0.91 -3.52
N ILE A 315 -9.50 -0.99 -4.83
CA ILE A 315 -9.70 0.12 -5.79
C ILE A 315 -10.45 -0.41 -7.01
N ALA A 316 -11.47 0.38 -7.46
CA ALA A 316 -12.31 0.08 -8.63
C ALA A 316 -11.60 0.38 -9.96
#